data_5c2d05c4a41cadbee8081a5eb03db92c
#
_entry.id   5c2d05c4a41cadbee8081a5eb03db92c
#
_cell.length_a   1.000
_cell.length_b   1.000
_cell.length_c   1.000
_cell.angle_alpha   90.00
_cell.angle_beta   90.00
_cell.angle_gamma   90.00
#
_symmetry.space_group_name_H-M   'P 1'
#
loop_
_entity.id
_entity.type
_entity.pdbx_description
1 polymer ?
#
loop_
_entity_poly.entity_id
_entity_poly.type
_entity_poly.pdbx_seq_one_letter_code
_entity_poly.pdbx_strand_id
1 'polypeptide(L)'
;MTDTTTRVSPDTAVNTGLLILRLGIGAAILQAGLIKAADFGMTVQFLTDAGWRLPGFAAFMVTATETLAGIGLLLGVLTPLAGSATLGAMLCAWAVNVSGSAFWSEPFNVPFLIGLGGAALLFTGAGAYSVDARVLGRLTWSPRVKLALLALAFVAAVVTWLALYGSNPIHFTAPPAPPGQ
;
A
#
# COMPACT_ATOMS: atom_id res chain seq x y z
N MET A 1 16.24 -13.97 45.05
CA MET A 1 16.41 -13.57 43.66
C MET A 1 15.00 -13.33 43.11
N THR A 2 14.53 -12.12 43.15
CA THR A 2 13.21 -11.72 42.58
C THR A 2 13.37 -11.57 41.09
N ASP A 3 12.74 -12.50 40.36
CA ASP A 3 12.65 -12.46 38.90
C ASP A 3 11.80 -11.24 38.50
N THR A 4 12.44 -10.16 38.11
CA THR A 4 11.85 -8.93 37.61
C THR A 4 11.65 -9.02 36.09
N THR A 5 11.09 -10.10 35.61
CA THR A 5 10.50 -10.12 34.28
C THR A 5 9.26 -9.23 34.32
N THR A 6 9.41 -7.97 33.96
CA THR A 6 8.30 -7.04 33.69
C THR A 6 7.45 -7.65 32.59
N ARG A 7 6.37 -8.34 32.95
CA ARG A 7 5.40 -8.85 31.97
C ARG A 7 4.71 -7.64 31.34
N VAL A 8 5.13 -7.31 30.13
CA VAL A 8 4.41 -6.34 29.29
C VAL A 8 3.01 -6.87 29.09
N SER A 9 1.98 -6.09 29.42
CA SER A 9 0.61 -6.52 29.23
C SER A 9 0.37 -6.87 27.75
N PRO A 10 -0.44 -7.90 27.42
CA PRO A 10 -0.74 -8.26 26.03
C PRO A 10 -1.20 -7.07 25.20
N ASP A 11 -2.00 -6.17 25.78
CA ASP A 11 -2.48 -4.97 25.11
C ASP A 11 -1.34 -4.01 24.75
N THR A 12 -0.34 -3.84 25.62
CA THR A 12 0.82 -3.00 25.35
C THR A 12 1.68 -3.60 24.22
N ALA A 13 1.92 -4.91 24.24
CA ALA A 13 2.69 -5.60 23.20
C ALA A 13 2.02 -5.49 21.82
N VAL A 14 0.69 -5.71 21.77
CA VAL A 14 -0.09 -5.58 20.53
C VAL A 14 -0.05 -4.15 20.01
N ASN A 15 -0.28 -3.15 20.87
CA ASN A 15 -0.27 -1.74 20.48
C ASN A 15 1.12 -1.29 20.00
N THR A 16 2.20 -1.80 20.62
CA THR A 16 3.57 -1.53 20.18
C THR A 16 3.85 -2.19 18.82
N GLY A 17 3.42 -3.43 18.62
CA GLY A 17 3.53 -4.12 17.33
C GLY A 17 2.79 -3.38 16.20
N LEU A 18 1.58 -2.89 16.48
CA LEU A 18 0.80 -2.09 15.53
C LEU A 18 1.48 -0.74 15.23
N LEU A 19 2.08 -0.10 16.22
CA LEU A 19 2.87 1.12 15.99
C LEU A 19 4.06 0.85 15.06
N ILE A 20 4.84 -0.20 15.32
CA ILE A 20 6.00 -0.57 14.50
C ILE A 20 5.56 -0.88 13.06
N LEU A 21 4.53 -1.71 12.90
CA LEU A 21 3.99 -2.06 11.59
C LEU A 21 3.54 -0.81 10.83
N ARG A 22 2.81 0.08 11.49
CA ARG A 22 2.30 1.32 10.91
C ARG A 22 3.43 2.27 10.50
N LEU A 23 4.46 2.42 11.35
CA LEU A 23 5.62 3.26 11.04
C LEU A 23 6.41 2.69 9.86
N GLY A 24 6.63 1.38 9.81
CA GLY A 24 7.35 0.73 8.71
C GLY A 24 6.61 0.85 7.37
N ILE A 25 5.35 0.44 7.32
CA ILE A 25 4.53 0.52 6.11
C ILE A 25 4.28 1.99 5.71
N GLY A 26 3.95 2.85 6.67
CA GLY A 26 3.69 4.27 6.42
C GLY A 26 4.93 5.01 5.89
N ALA A 27 6.12 4.74 6.44
CA ALA A 27 7.36 5.32 5.95
C ALA A 27 7.69 4.85 4.53
N ALA A 28 7.57 3.55 4.26
CA ALA A 28 7.85 2.98 2.95
C ALA A 28 6.95 3.58 1.85
N ILE A 29 5.63 3.66 2.11
CA ILE A 29 4.71 4.20 1.10
C ILE A 29 4.79 5.73 0.98
N LEU A 30 5.06 6.45 2.09
CA LEU A 30 5.29 7.90 2.03
C LEU A 30 6.57 8.22 1.24
N GLN A 31 7.65 7.48 1.47
CA GLN A 31 8.88 7.64 0.69
C GLN A 31 8.61 7.46 -0.81
N ALA A 32 7.87 6.42 -1.19
CA ALA A 32 7.53 6.17 -2.59
C ALA A 32 6.73 7.33 -3.21
N GLY A 33 5.75 7.87 -2.48
CA GLY A 33 4.96 9.03 -2.90
C GLY A 33 5.79 10.31 -3.01
N LEU A 34 6.67 10.59 -2.03
CA LEU A 34 7.51 11.79 -2.02
C LEU A 34 8.56 11.77 -3.14
N ILE A 35 9.16 10.62 -3.45
CA ILE A 35 10.08 10.49 -4.60
C ILE A 35 9.35 10.84 -5.89
N LYS A 36 8.13 10.33 -6.09
CA LYS A 36 7.31 10.63 -7.27
C LYS A 36 6.86 12.10 -7.31
N ALA A 37 6.60 12.71 -6.17
CA ALA A 37 6.24 14.13 -6.07
C ALA A 37 7.44 15.03 -6.37
N ALA A 38 8.64 14.68 -5.91
CA ALA A 38 9.86 15.44 -6.10
C ALA A 38 10.29 15.49 -7.58
N ASP A 39 10.09 14.39 -8.31
CA ASP A 39 10.32 14.35 -9.75
C ASP A 39 9.08 13.77 -10.46
N PHE A 40 8.05 14.61 -10.50
CA PHE A 40 6.79 14.25 -11.12
C PHE A 40 6.91 14.03 -12.63
N GLY A 41 7.80 14.79 -13.29
CA GLY A 41 8.08 14.65 -14.72
C GLY A 41 8.63 13.27 -15.07
N MET A 42 9.59 12.77 -14.26
CA MET A 42 10.14 11.42 -14.43
C MET A 42 9.08 10.34 -14.18
N THR A 43 8.19 10.55 -13.21
CA THR A 43 7.07 9.62 -12.94
C THR A 43 6.13 9.53 -14.15
N VAL A 44 5.79 10.67 -14.76
CA VAL A 44 4.97 10.70 -15.98
C VAL A 44 5.69 10.00 -17.13
N GLN A 45 6.99 10.27 -17.32
CA GLN A 45 7.78 9.64 -18.37
C GLN A 45 7.83 8.12 -18.19
N PHE A 46 8.10 7.64 -16.98
CA PHE A 46 8.10 6.20 -16.67
C PHE A 46 6.77 5.53 -17.04
N LEU A 47 5.63 6.14 -16.69
CA LEU A 47 4.31 5.61 -17.03
C LEU A 47 4.02 5.68 -18.53
N THR A 48 4.54 6.70 -19.22
CA THR A 48 4.45 6.83 -20.68
C THR A 48 5.19 5.69 -21.36
N ASP A 49 6.44 5.45 -20.95
CA ASP A 49 7.30 4.41 -21.50
C ASP A 49 6.74 2.99 -21.19
N ALA A 50 6.08 2.85 -20.04
CA ALA A 50 5.36 1.63 -19.66
C ALA A 50 4.02 1.44 -20.40
N GLY A 51 3.63 2.36 -21.27
CA GLY A 51 2.43 2.23 -22.12
C GLY A 51 1.09 2.58 -21.44
N TRP A 52 1.12 3.34 -20.33
CA TRP A 52 -0.11 3.79 -19.67
C TRP A 52 -0.85 4.81 -20.54
N ARG A 53 -2.19 4.67 -20.66
CA ARG A 53 -3.03 5.49 -21.56
C ARG A 53 -3.12 6.95 -21.16
N LEU A 54 -3.14 7.26 -19.86
CA LEU A 54 -3.24 8.61 -19.31
C LEU A 54 -2.12 8.80 -18.27
N PRO A 55 -0.84 8.85 -18.69
CA PRO A 55 0.30 8.77 -17.78
C PRO A 55 0.33 9.91 -16.76
N GLY A 56 -0.03 11.15 -17.13
CA GLY A 56 -0.08 12.27 -16.19
C GLY A 56 -1.15 12.10 -15.12
N PHE A 57 -2.32 11.56 -15.47
CA PHE A 57 -3.37 11.26 -14.52
C PHE A 57 -2.99 10.08 -13.61
N ALA A 58 -2.43 9.03 -14.17
CA ALA A 58 -1.95 7.87 -13.40
C ALA A 58 -0.83 8.26 -12.45
N ALA A 59 0.12 9.11 -12.88
CA ALA A 59 1.17 9.66 -12.03
C ALA A 59 0.61 10.47 -10.86
N PHE A 60 -0.37 11.34 -11.11
CA PHE A 60 -1.04 12.10 -10.06
C PHE A 60 -1.74 11.17 -9.07
N MET A 61 -2.52 10.20 -9.55
CA MET A 61 -3.25 9.25 -8.71
C MET A 61 -2.32 8.46 -7.79
N VAL A 62 -1.26 7.86 -8.33
CA VAL A 62 -0.32 7.08 -7.53
C VAL A 62 0.44 7.94 -6.52
N THR A 63 0.94 9.10 -6.95
CA THR A 63 1.69 10.03 -6.08
C THR A 63 0.82 10.52 -4.92
N ALA A 64 -0.40 10.98 -5.21
CA ALA A 64 -1.33 11.46 -4.19
C ALA A 64 -1.74 10.33 -3.22
N THR A 65 -2.07 9.15 -3.76
CA THR A 65 -2.49 8.00 -2.93
C THR A 65 -1.38 7.55 -2.00
N GLU A 66 -0.16 7.37 -2.49
CA GLU A 66 0.98 6.93 -1.68
C GLU A 66 1.35 7.97 -0.62
N THR A 67 1.36 9.26 -0.98
CA THR A 67 1.68 10.34 -0.04
C THR A 67 0.64 10.45 1.07
N LEU A 68 -0.64 10.52 0.72
CA LEU A 68 -1.71 10.68 1.70
C LEU A 68 -1.90 9.43 2.57
N ALA A 69 -1.82 8.24 1.98
CA ALA A 69 -1.87 6.99 2.73
C ALA A 69 -0.69 6.85 3.69
N GLY A 70 0.52 7.20 3.25
CA GLY A 70 1.71 7.20 4.08
C GLY A 70 1.61 8.13 5.29
N ILE A 71 1.17 9.37 5.08
CA ILE A 71 0.90 10.33 6.17
C ILE A 71 -0.17 9.78 7.11
N GLY A 72 -1.27 9.27 6.57
CA GLY A 72 -2.36 8.67 7.35
C GLY A 72 -1.89 7.51 8.23
N LEU A 73 -1.07 6.60 7.69
CA LEU A 73 -0.49 5.49 8.44
C LEU A 73 0.51 5.95 9.51
N LEU A 74 1.42 6.87 9.20
CA LEU A 74 2.38 7.38 10.16
C LEU A 74 1.71 8.04 11.36
N LEU A 75 0.74 8.90 11.12
CA LEU A 75 -0.02 9.57 12.18
C LEU A 75 -1.05 8.64 12.84
N GLY A 76 -1.45 7.58 12.16
CA GLY A 76 -2.58 6.75 12.58
C GLY A 76 -3.90 7.49 12.50
N VAL A 77 -4.12 8.19 11.39
CA VAL A 77 -5.37 8.90 11.07
C VAL A 77 -6.12 8.13 10.00
N LEU A 78 -7.39 7.84 10.26
CA LEU A 78 -8.25 7.08 9.34
C LEU A 78 -7.55 5.79 8.86
N THR A 79 -6.86 5.11 9.78
CA THR A 79 -5.96 3.99 9.47
C THR A 79 -6.56 2.91 8.57
N PRO A 80 -7.82 2.46 8.74
CA PRO A 80 -8.41 1.51 7.81
C PRO A 80 -8.53 2.03 6.38
N LEU A 81 -8.83 3.32 6.20
CA LEU A 81 -8.88 3.95 4.88
C LEU A 81 -7.48 4.08 4.28
N ALA A 82 -6.49 4.54 5.06
CA ALA A 82 -5.10 4.63 4.63
C ALA A 82 -4.52 3.24 4.27
N GLY A 83 -4.84 2.20 5.05
CA GLY A 83 -4.47 0.82 4.76
C GLY A 83 -5.12 0.29 3.47
N SER A 84 -6.40 0.62 3.24
CA SER A 84 -7.10 0.30 1.98
C SER A 84 -6.46 0.99 0.77
N ALA A 85 -6.15 2.28 0.88
CA ALA A 85 -5.48 3.04 -0.17
C ALA A 85 -4.07 2.49 -0.47
N THR A 86 -3.31 2.14 0.59
CA THR A 86 -2.02 1.45 0.45
C THR A 86 -2.17 0.13 -0.31
N LEU A 87 -3.14 -0.70 0.08
CA LEU A 87 -3.39 -1.98 -0.59
C LEU A 87 -3.72 -1.77 -2.08
N GLY A 88 -4.63 -0.85 -2.41
CA GLY A 88 -5.02 -0.57 -3.80
C GLY A 88 -3.85 -0.08 -4.66
N ALA A 89 -3.05 0.87 -4.16
CA ALA A 89 -1.85 1.36 -4.85
C ALA A 89 -0.82 0.24 -5.05
N MET A 90 -0.59 -0.56 -4.01
CA MET A 90 0.39 -1.65 -4.07
C MET A 90 -0.06 -2.83 -4.94
N LEU A 91 -1.36 -3.09 -5.08
CA LEU A 91 -1.86 -4.05 -6.06
C LEU A 91 -1.55 -3.61 -7.49
N CYS A 92 -1.69 -2.31 -7.81
CA CYS A 92 -1.28 -1.79 -9.11
C CYS A 92 0.23 -1.90 -9.33
N ALA A 93 1.05 -1.52 -8.34
CA ALA A 93 2.51 -1.63 -8.42
C ALA A 93 2.98 -3.08 -8.51
N TRP A 94 2.34 -4.00 -7.78
CA TRP A 94 2.57 -5.44 -7.89
C TRP A 94 2.28 -5.93 -9.31
N ALA A 95 1.16 -5.54 -9.88
CA ALA A 95 0.76 -5.93 -11.23
C ALA A 95 1.76 -5.42 -12.30
N VAL A 96 2.31 -4.21 -12.14
CA VAL A 96 3.39 -3.70 -13.03
C VAL A 96 4.62 -4.60 -12.98
N ASN A 97 5.07 -4.99 -11.78
CA ASN A 97 6.24 -5.85 -11.63
C ASN A 97 6.00 -7.25 -12.22
N VAL A 98 4.83 -7.82 -11.96
CA VAL A 98 4.47 -9.15 -12.49
C VAL A 98 4.26 -9.13 -14.00
N SER A 99 3.75 -8.03 -14.57
CA SER A 99 3.60 -7.91 -16.03
C SER A 99 4.92 -7.78 -16.77
N GLY A 100 5.99 -7.34 -16.09
CA GLY A 100 7.35 -7.27 -16.64
C GLY A 100 8.13 -8.58 -16.59
N SER A 101 7.61 -9.61 -15.91
CA SER A 101 8.28 -10.90 -15.73
C SER A 101 7.27 -12.04 -15.67
N ALA A 102 7.72 -13.32 -15.68
CA ALA A 102 6.81 -14.43 -15.42
C ALA A 102 6.23 -14.35 -13.99
N PHE A 103 4.96 -14.69 -13.82
CA PHE A 103 4.25 -14.61 -12.55
C PHE A 103 4.99 -15.25 -11.37
N TRP A 104 5.61 -16.41 -11.57
CA TRP A 104 6.34 -17.11 -10.52
C TRP A 104 7.76 -16.60 -10.26
N SER A 105 8.27 -15.67 -11.07
CA SER A 105 9.64 -15.15 -10.89
C SER A 105 9.74 -14.30 -9.61
N GLU A 106 8.77 -13.40 -9.39
CA GLU A 106 8.73 -12.51 -8.23
C GLU A 106 7.30 -12.28 -7.72
N PRO A 107 6.55 -13.34 -7.33
CA PRO A 107 5.15 -13.19 -6.91
C PRO A 107 5.02 -12.43 -5.58
N PHE A 108 6.06 -12.47 -4.73
CA PHE A 108 6.09 -11.83 -3.40
C PHE A 108 7.07 -10.66 -3.36
N ASN A 109 6.97 -9.76 -4.34
CA ASN A 109 7.81 -8.57 -4.42
C ASN A 109 7.47 -7.52 -3.34
N VAL A 110 8.29 -6.45 -3.27
CA VAL A 110 8.12 -5.39 -2.26
C VAL A 110 6.71 -4.78 -2.23
N PRO A 111 6.09 -4.40 -3.36
CA PRO A 111 4.69 -3.95 -3.38
C PRO A 111 3.71 -4.95 -2.76
N PHE A 112 3.87 -6.24 -3.01
CA PHE A 112 3.03 -7.27 -2.40
C PHE A 112 3.13 -7.24 -0.87
N LEU A 113 4.35 -7.17 -0.31
CA LEU A 113 4.56 -7.16 1.13
C LEU A 113 4.03 -5.88 1.79
N ILE A 114 4.24 -4.73 1.16
CA ILE A 114 3.67 -3.45 1.64
C ILE A 114 2.15 -3.47 1.57
N GLY A 115 1.58 -3.99 0.49
CA GLY A 115 0.13 -4.15 0.34
C GLY A 115 -0.47 -5.06 1.41
N LEU A 116 0.20 -6.17 1.74
CA LEU A 116 -0.21 -7.07 2.82
C LEU A 116 -0.18 -6.38 4.18
N GLY A 117 0.85 -5.56 4.45
CA GLY A 117 0.92 -4.72 5.65
C GLY A 117 -0.21 -3.70 5.72
N GLY A 118 -0.55 -3.06 4.59
CA GLY A 118 -1.72 -2.17 4.47
C GLY A 118 -3.03 -2.89 4.76
N ALA A 119 -3.22 -4.10 4.23
CA ALA A 119 -4.37 -4.95 4.51
C ALA A 119 -4.45 -5.33 6.00
N ALA A 120 -3.33 -5.68 6.63
CA ALA A 120 -3.29 -5.96 8.06
C ALA A 120 -3.76 -4.75 8.87
N LEU A 121 -3.26 -3.54 8.56
CA LEU A 121 -3.66 -2.29 9.23
C LEU A 121 -5.11 -1.89 8.96
N LEU A 122 -5.66 -2.22 7.79
CA LEU A 122 -7.09 -2.05 7.48
C LEU A 122 -7.95 -2.81 8.50
N PHE A 123 -7.57 -4.04 8.84
CA PHE A 123 -8.35 -4.89 9.76
C PHE A 123 -8.04 -4.63 11.22
N THR A 124 -6.78 -4.44 11.59
CA THR A 124 -6.36 -4.25 12.98
C THR A 124 -6.62 -2.83 13.47
N GLY A 125 -6.59 -1.84 12.56
CA GLY A 125 -6.62 -0.42 12.91
C GLY A 125 -5.27 0.09 13.41
N ALA A 126 -5.29 1.28 13.99
CA ALA A 126 -4.08 2.03 14.33
C ALA A 126 -3.44 1.65 15.68
N GLY A 127 -4.17 0.97 16.57
CA GLY A 127 -3.76 0.76 17.95
C GLY A 127 -3.86 2.02 18.82
N ALA A 128 -3.55 1.88 20.11
CA ALA A 128 -3.72 2.94 21.09
C ALA A 128 -2.76 4.15 20.89
N TYR A 129 -1.61 3.94 20.23
CA TYR A 129 -0.63 4.98 19.96
C TYR A 129 -0.88 5.72 18.64
N SER A 130 -2.11 6.23 18.44
CA SER A 130 -2.56 6.83 17.18
C SER A 130 -3.45 8.04 17.41
N VAL A 131 -3.60 8.87 16.39
CA VAL A 131 -4.56 9.98 16.38
C VAL A 131 -5.98 9.44 16.38
N ASP A 132 -6.27 8.36 15.66
CA ASP A 132 -7.59 7.70 15.67
C ASP A 132 -8.05 7.38 17.09
N ALA A 133 -7.16 6.84 17.93
CA ALA A 133 -7.47 6.50 19.31
C ALA A 133 -7.58 7.73 20.22
N ARG A 134 -6.64 8.69 20.13
CA ARG A 134 -6.49 9.78 21.09
C ARG A 134 -7.38 10.98 20.79
N VAL A 135 -7.61 11.28 19.51
CA VAL A 135 -8.35 12.47 19.07
C VAL A 135 -9.74 12.10 18.58
N LEU A 136 -9.86 11.05 17.78
CA LEU A 136 -11.15 10.64 17.22
C LEU A 136 -11.92 9.66 18.14
N GLY A 137 -11.29 9.17 19.22
CA GLY A 137 -11.88 8.21 20.14
C GLY A 137 -12.26 6.87 19.49
N ARG A 138 -11.65 6.56 18.34
CA ARG A 138 -11.97 5.37 17.53
C ARG A 138 -10.81 4.40 17.52
N LEU A 139 -10.92 3.32 18.27
CA LEU A 139 -9.97 2.21 18.22
C LEU A 139 -10.23 1.25 17.05
N THR A 140 -11.49 1.10 16.65
CA THR A 140 -11.90 0.15 15.61
C THR A 140 -13.03 0.70 14.75
N TRP A 141 -13.07 0.24 13.51
CA TRP A 141 -14.16 0.50 12.57
C TRP A 141 -15.06 -0.74 12.46
N SER A 142 -16.31 -0.57 12.05
CA SER A 142 -17.22 -1.69 11.94
C SER A 142 -16.72 -2.72 10.89
N PRO A 143 -16.98 -4.03 11.09
CA PRO A 143 -16.56 -5.05 10.13
C PRO A 143 -17.07 -4.81 8.71
N ARG A 144 -18.29 -4.28 8.58
CA ARG A 144 -18.88 -3.95 7.27
C ARG A 144 -18.09 -2.88 6.54
N VAL A 145 -17.64 -1.84 7.24
CA VAL A 145 -16.81 -0.79 6.64
C VAL A 145 -15.44 -1.33 6.24
N LYS A 146 -14.81 -2.16 7.07
CA LYS A 146 -13.52 -2.79 6.73
C LYS A 146 -13.64 -3.67 5.48
N LEU A 147 -14.68 -4.48 5.37
CA LEU A 147 -14.92 -5.30 4.19
C LEU A 147 -15.24 -4.45 2.95
N ALA A 148 -15.99 -3.37 3.09
CA ALA A 148 -16.25 -2.44 2.00
C ALA A 148 -14.96 -1.74 1.51
N LEU A 149 -14.08 -1.34 2.43
CA LEU A 149 -12.78 -0.76 2.11
C LEU A 149 -11.84 -1.78 1.45
N LEU A 150 -11.86 -3.03 1.90
CA LEU A 150 -11.12 -4.10 1.23
C LEU A 150 -11.60 -4.30 -0.21
N ALA A 151 -12.92 -4.43 -0.40
CA ALA A 151 -13.51 -4.55 -1.73
C ALA A 151 -13.18 -3.34 -2.61
N LEU A 152 -13.25 -2.13 -2.05
CA LEU A 152 -12.88 -0.89 -2.75
C LEU A 152 -11.43 -0.91 -3.22
N ALA A 153 -10.48 -1.38 -2.40
CA ALA A 153 -9.07 -1.48 -2.79
C ALA A 153 -8.87 -2.38 -4.00
N PHE A 154 -9.49 -3.57 -3.99
CA PHE A 154 -9.42 -4.50 -5.14
C PHE A 154 -10.12 -3.95 -6.37
N VAL A 155 -11.34 -3.44 -6.22
CA VAL A 155 -12.10 -2.87 -7.35
C VAL A 155 -11.35 -1.68 -7.95
N ALA A 156 -10.85 -0.76 -7.14
CA ALA A 156 -10.07 0.38 -7.60
C ALA A 156 -8.80 -0.06 -8.34
N ALA A 157 -8.07 -1.04 -7.82
CA ALA A 157 -6.87 -1.57 -8.47
C ALA A 157 -7.20 -2.22 -9.83
N VAL A 158 -8.22 -3.09 -9.88
CA VAL A 158 -8.66 -3.76 -11.12
C VAL A 158 -9.14 -2.74 -12.14
N VAL A 159 -9.98 -1.80 -11.74
CA VAL A 159 -10.49 -0.74 -12.64
C VAL A 159 -9.35 0.13 -13.17
N THR A 160 -8.43 0.56 -12.30
CA THR A 160 -7.26 1.35 -12.70
C THR A 160 -6.42 0.58 -13.71
N TRP A 161 -6.14 -0.68 -13.43
CA TRP A 161 -5.36 -1.54 -14.30
C TRP A 161 -6.00 -1.73 -15.68
N LEU A 162 -7.27 -2.12 -15.71
CA LEU A 162 -8.00 -2.37 -16.96
C LEU A 162 -8.22 -1.09 -17.76
N ALA A 163 -8.54 0.03 -17.10
CA ALA A 163 -8.82 1.29 -17.77
C ALA A 163 -7.56 1.99 -18.30
N LEU A 164 -6.48 1.96 -17.53
CA LEU A 164 -5.28 2.76 -17.82
C LEU A 164 -4.13 1.96 -18.41
N TYR A 165 -3.99 0.66 -18.08
CA TYR A 165 -2.95 -0.18 -18.63
C TYR A 165 -3.45 -1.14 -19.72
N GLY A 166 -4.53 -1.86 -19.44
CA GLY A 166 -5.27 -2.63 -20.46
C GLY A 166 -4.70 -4.01 -20.78
N SER A 167 -3.72 -4.51 -20.01
CA SER A 167 -3.18 -5.86 -20.18
C SER A 167 -3.43 -6.74 -18.94
N ASN A 168 -3.32 -8.06 -19.12
CA ASN A 168 -3.39 -9.01 -18.01
C ASN A 168 -2.00 -9.15 -17.35
N PRO A 169 -1.82 -8.83 -16.07
CA PRO A 169 -0.55 -9.00 -15.38
C PRO A 169 -0.19 -10.47 -15.12
N ILE A 170 -1.18 -11.38 -15.13
CA ILE A 170 -0.93 -12.78 -14.80
C ILE A 170 -0.58 -13.55 -16.08
N HIS A 171 0.68 -13.89 -16.25
CA HIS A 171 1.21 -14.71 -17.32
C HIS A 171 2.35 -15.61 -16.82
N PHE A 172 2.57 -16.73 -17.49
CA PHE A 172 3.47 -17.77 -17.02
C PHE A 172 4.82 -17.76 -17.75
N THR A 173 4.95 -16.97 -18.79
CA THR A 173 6.20 -16.78 -19.52
C THR A 173 6.62 -15.33 -19.45
N ALA A 174 7.92 -15.07 -19.30
CA ALA A 174 8.42 -13.70 -19.41
C ALA A 174 8.08 -13.11 -20.78
N PRO A 175 7.78 -11.79 -20.85
CA PRO A 175 7.67 -11.11 -22.13
C PRO A 175 8.94 -11.31 -22.97
N PRO A 176 8.84 -11.34 -24.31
CA PRO A 176 10.03 -11.39 -25.17
C PRO A 176 10.91 -10.17 -24.91
N ALA A 177 12.22 -10.36 -24.93
CA ALA A 177 13.17 -9.24 -24.80
C ALA A 177 12.91 -8.19 -25.90
N PRO A 178 13.03 -6.90 -25.59
CA PRO A 178 12.90 -5.87 -26.61
C PRO A 178 13.93 -6.10 -27.73
N PRO A 179 13.55 -5.87 -28.99
CA PRO A 179 14.48 -6.05 -30.11
C PRO A 179 15.66 -5.09 -29.94
N GLY A 180 16.88 -5.66 -29.87
CA GLY A 180 18.13 -4.90 -29.89
C GLY A 180 18.87 -4.74 -28.57
N GLN A 181 18.62 -5.57 -27.56
CA GLN A 181 19.53 -5.74 -26.41
C GLN A 181 20.47 -6.93 -26.62
#